data_cf3b7db52250b8a91aeb84e07c06ee26
#
_entry.id   cf3b7db52250b8a91aeb84e07c06ee26
#
_cell.length_a   1.000
_cell.length_b   1.000
_cell.length_c   1.000
_cell.angle_alpha   90.00
_cell.angle_beta   90.00
_cell.angle_gamma   90.00
#
_symmetry.space_group_name_H-M   'P 1'
#
loop_
_entity.id
_entity.type
_entity.pdbx_description
1 polymer ?
#
loop_
_entity_poly.entity_id
_entity_poly.type
_entity_poly.pdbx_seq_one_letter_code
_entity_poly.pdbx_strand_id
1 'polypeptide(L)' 'MKYMVLVDHPTAEGILYKGEIVREYENKPNGHIRVKDNMGRIWFVPKNILAKKS' A
#
# COMPACT_ATOMS: atom_id res chain seq x y z
N MET A 1 1.41 -7.67 8.56
CA MET A 1 1.68 -6.31 9.03
C MET A 1 0.75 -5.35 8.29
N LYS A 2 0.21 -4.38 9.01
CA LYS A 2 -0.73 -3.42 8.43
C LYS A 2 -0.08 -2.06 8.26
N TYR A 3 -0.54 -1.33 7.25
CA TYR A 3 -0.06 0.02 6.95
C TYR A 3 -1.24 0.92 6.66
N MET A 4 -1.05 2.21 6.92
CA MET A 4 -1.98 3.25 6.48
C MET A 4 -1.35 4.01 5.32
N VAL A 5 -2.12 4.26 4.28
CA VAL A 5 -1.68 5.01 3.11
C VAL A 5 -1.63 6.49 3.48
N LEU A 6 -0.49 7.14 3.26
CA LEU A 6 -0.26 8.52 3.71
C LEU A 6 -0.68 9.57 2.69
N VAL A 7 -0.71 9.21 1.41
CA VAL A 7 -1.09 10.13 0.31
C VAL A 7 -1.80 9.33 -0.75
N ASP A 8 -2.58 10.00 -1.59
CA ASP A 8 -3.20 9.35 -2.75
C ASP A 8 -2.13 8.84 -3.69
N HIS A 9 -2.30 7.61 -4.17
CA HIS A 9 -1.35 6.97 -5.07
C HIS A 9 -2.05 6.53 -6.34
N PRO A 10 -2.06 7.37 -7.39
CA PRO A 10 -2.69 7.00 -8.65
C PRO A 10 -1.83 6.01 -9.42
N THR A 11 -2.49 5.04 -10.05
CA THR A 11 -1.85 4.04 -10.91
C THR A 11 -2.66 3.89 -12.18
N ALA A 12 -2.13 3.15 -13.14
CA ALA A 12 -2.85 2.85 -14.38
C ALA A 12 -4.15 2.08 -14.12
N GLU A 13 -4.26 1.38 -13.01
CA GLU A 13 -5.41 0.55 -12.68
C GLU A 13 -6.39 1.20 -11.72
N GLY A 14 -6.04 2.37 -11.19
CA GLY A 14 -6.89 3.05 -10.24
C GLY A 14 -6.08 3.85 -9.23
N ILE A 15 -6.74 4.31 -8.18
CA ILE A 15 -6.11 5.13 -7.16
C ILE A 15 -6.22 4.44 -5.80
N LEU A 16 -5.08 4.33 -5.11
CA LEU A 16 -5.05 3.92 -3.71
C LEU A 16 -5.09 5.18 -2.88
N TYR A 17 -6.18 5.38 -2.13
CA TYR A 17 -6.46 6.66 -1.49
C TYR A 17 -5.79 6.78 -0.13
N LYS A 18 -5.41 8.00 0.21
CA LYS A 18 -4.93 8.38 1.53
C LYS A 18 -5.91 7.90 2.60
N GLY A 19 -5.37 7.35 3.67
CA GLY A 19 -6.16 6.87 4.80
C GLY A 19 -6.61 5.43 4.72
N GLU A 20 -6.46 4.78 3.57
CA GLU A 20 -6.81 3.37 3.47
C GLU A 20 -5.85 2.52 4.27
N ILE A 21 -6.38 1.44 4.85
CA ILE A 21 -5.59 0.46 5.60
C ILE A 21 -5.34 -0.73 4.69
N VAL A 22 -4.07 -1.09 4.54
CA VAL A 22 -3.67 -2.19 3.68
C VAL A 22 -2.80 -3.15 4.48
N ARG A 23 -2.68 -4.39 3.98
CA ARG A 23 -1.85 -5.41 4.61
C ARG A 23 -0.66 -5.72 3.72
N GLU A 24 0.47 -6.02 4.34
CA GLU A 24 1.63 -6.47 3.61
C GLU A 24 1.32 -7.79 2.91
N TYR A 25 1.55 -7.82 1.61
CA TYR A 25 1.41 -9.02 0.81
C TYR A 25 2.78 -9.60 0.46
N GLU A 26 3.68 -8.74 -0.02
CA GLU A 26 5.04 -9.16 -0.37
C GLU A 26 5.97 -7.97 -0.20
N ASN A 27 7.01 -8.13 0.61
CA ASN A 27 7.98 -7.07 0.89
C ASN A 27 9.23 -7.28 0.04
N LYS A 28 9.49 -6.33 -0.85
CA LYS A 28 10.66 -6.36 -1.73
C LYS A 28 11.76 -5.48 -1.16
N PRO A 29 13.06 -5.84 -1.36
CA PRO A 29 14.15 -5.05 -0.79
C PRO A 29 14.45 -3.74 -1.53
N ASN A 30 13.78 -3.45 -2.63
CA ASN A 30 14.07 -2.31 -3.49
C ASN A 30 13.31 -1.03 -3.13
N GLY A 31 12.77 -0.93 -1.92
CA GLY A 31 12.02 0.25 -1.49
C GLY A 31 10.55 0.24 -1.86
N HIS A 32 10.09 -0.81 -2.51
CA HIS A 32 8.69 -1.00 -2.86
C HIS A 32 8.14 -2.23 -2.15
N ILE A 33 6.82 -2.27 -2.02
CA ILE A 33 6.14 -3.34 -1.33
C ILE A 33 4.81 -3.61 -2.03
N ARG A 34 4.40 -4.87 -2.04
CA ARG A 34 3.06 -5.23 -2.48
C ARG A 34 2.16 -5.32 -1.27
N VAL A 35 1.02 -4.66 -1.36
CA VAL A 35 0.04 -4.63 -0.28
C VAL A 35 -1.33 -5.03 -0.83
N LYS A 36 -2.18 -5.53 0.05
CA LYS A 36 -3.52 -5.96 -0.29
C LYS A 36 -4.52 -5.06 0.45
N ASP A 37 -5.50 -4.53 -0.28
CA ASP A 37 -6.53 -3.70 0.32
C ASP A 37 -7.71 -4.54 0.81
N ASN A 38 -8.75 -3.87 1.34
CA ASN A 38 -9.94 -4.54 1.86
C ASN A 38 -10.74 -5.27 0.80
N MET A 39 -10.55 -4.90 -0.45
CA MET A 39 -11.25 -5.53 -1.58
C MET A 39 -10.49 -6.74 -2.12
N GLY A 40 -9.34 -7.06 -1.54
CA GLY A 40 -8.52 -8.15 -2.01
C GLY A 40 -7.62 -7.79 -3.17
N ARG A 41 -7.52 -6.53 -3.52
CA ARG A 41 -6.70 -6.07 -4.64
C ARG A 41 -5.27 -5.84 -4.20
N ILE A 42 -4.33 -6.23 -5.05
CA ILE A 42 -2.89 -6.07 -4.78
C ILE A 42 -2.40 -4.77 -5.41
N TRP A 43 -1.66 -3.99 -4.63
CA TRP A 43 -1.05 -2.74 -5.08
C TRP A 43 0.45 -2.81 -4.88
N PHE A 44 1.20 -2.31 -5.86
CA PHE A 44 2.66 -2.19 -5.77
C PHE A 44 2.99 -0.72 -5.53
N VAL A 45 3.49 -0.41 -4.32
CA VAL A 45 3.64 0.97 -3.88
C VAL A 45 5.01 1.21 -3.26
N PRO A 46 5.51 2.45 -3.29
CA PRO A 46 6.72 2.78 -2.55
C PRO A 46 6.45 2.74 -1.05
N LYS A 47 7.41 2.25 -0.29
CA LYS A 47 7.27 2.12 1.17
C LYS A 47 7.10 3.47 1.86
N ASN A 48 7.64 4.55 1.27
CA ASN A 48 7.62 5.86 1.89
C ASN A 48 6.24 6.51 1.94
N ILE A 49 5.25 5.96 1.26
CA ILE A 49 3.87 6.46 1.36
C ILE A 49 3.03 5.66 2.36
N LEU A 50 3.65 4.74 3.08
CA LEU A 50 2.98 3.89 4.04
C LEU A 50 3.50 4.14 5.44
N ALA A 51 2.57 4.18 6.42
CA ALA A 51 2.92 4.22 7.83
C ALA A 51 2.51 2.91 8.48
N LYS A 52 3.40 2.33 9.28
CA LYS A 52 3.08 1.12 10.03
C LYS A 52 1.90 1.37 10.96
N LYS A 53 0.99 0.41 10.99
CA LYS A 53 -0.15 0.44 11.88
C LYS A 53 -0.13 -0.81 12.75
N SER A 54 -0.10 -0.61 14.04
CA SER A 54 -0.10 -1.72 15.01
C SER A 54 -1.50 -2.17 15.38
#